data_59665a0fb202c850759ed025f4dc9785
#
_entry.id   59665a0fb202c850759ed025f4dc9785
#
_cell.length_a   1.000
_cell.length_b   1.000
_cell.length_c   1.000
_cell.angle_alpha   90.00
_cell.angle_beta   90.00
_cell.angle_gamma   90.00
#
_symmetry.space_group_name_H-M   'P 1'
#
loop_
_entity.id
_entity.type
_entity.pdbx_description
1 polymer ?
#
loop_
_entity_poly.entity_id
_entity_poly.type
_entity_poly.pdbx_seq_one_letter_code
_entity_poly.pdbx_strand_id
1 'polypeptide(L)'
;WFADLAMDCHRSGIGVLDRLAGLYRRHGLWVSTQKALVRPGDEGLAEIAAAMEALRDSLPATLGGVVVEGTTDYRDGAEVRPRWLGAQALVEFHLEGGGRVLARPSGTEPKLKIYVDLMGAIDVGDDLDAAEAVLLEQADAIADDLARFLGFE
;
A
#
# COMPACT_ATOMS: atom_id res chain seq x y z
N TRP A 1 9.30 -23.26 13.38
CA TRP A 1 9.46 -21.78 13.57
C TRP A 1 8.31 -21.18 14.36
N PHE A 2 7.04 -21.27 13.90
CA PHE A 2 5.92 -20.70 14.67
C PHE A 2 5.71 -21.42 16.01
N ALA A 3 5.82 -22.75 16.05
CA ALA A 3 5.74 -23.54 17.27
C ALA A 3 6.87 -23.18 18.26
N ASP A 4 8.08 -22.91 17.77
CA ASP A 4 9.19 -22.46 18.60
C ASP A 4 8.92 -21.08 19.19
N LEU A 5 8.40 -20.15 18.38
CA LEU A 5 7.97 -18.82 18.84
C LEU A 5 6.88 -18.94 19.93
N ALA A 6 5.85 -19.75 19.68
CA ALA A 6 4.75 -19.95 20.63
C ALA A 6 5.26 -20.56 21.95
N MET A 7 6.18 -21.52 21.89
CA MET A 7 6.81 -22.12 23.06
C MET A 7 7.64 -21.10 23.84
N ASP A 8 8.38 -20.24 23.14
CA ASP A 8 9.20 -19.20 23.77
C ASP A 8 8.33 -18.13 24.46
N CYS A 9 7.24 -17.70 23.80
CA CYS A 9 6.25 -16.84 24.41
C CYS A 9 5.63 -17.47 25.66
N HIS A 10 5.23 -18.75 25.59
CA HIS A 10 4.67 -19.49 26.73
C HIS A 10 5.66 -19.56 27.90
N ARG A 11 6.94 -19.89 27.65
CA ARG A 11 8.00 -19.89 28.67
C ARG A 11 8.23 -18.51 29.30
N SER A 12 8.01 -17.46 28.54
CA SER A 12 8.12 -16.06 28.99
C SER A 12 6.86 -15.56 29.69
N GLY A 13 5.80 -16.36 29.79
CA GLY A 13 4.53 -15.99 30.42
C GLY A 13 3.71 -14.96 29.61
N ILE A 14 3.92 -14.86 28.30
CA ILE A 14 3.18 -13.97 27.39
C ILE A 14 2.50 -14.76 26.27
N GLY A 15 1.45 -14.20 25.68
CA GLY A 15 0.83 -14.72 24.47
C GLY A 15 1.60 -14.34 23.20
N VAL A 16 1.33 -15.02 22.09
CA VAL A 16 1.88 -14.66 20.77
C VAL A 16 1.37 -13.29 20.34
N LEU A 17 0.10 -12.97 20.65
CA LEU A 17 -0.48 -11.65 20.35
C LEU A 17 0.15 -10.55 21.19
N ASP A 18 0.50 -10.81 22.46
CA ASP A 18 1.24 -9.84 23.27
C ASP A 18 2.63 -9.54 22.67
N ARG A 19 3.28 -10.59 22.13
CA ARG A 19 4.53 -10.43 21.41
C ARG A 19 4.38 -9.56 20.17
N LEU A 20 3.31 -9.79 19.38
CA LEU A 20 2.98 -9.00 18.20
C LEU A 20 2.69 -7.54 18.59
N ALA A 21 1.87 -7.32 19.61
CA ALA A 21 1.61 -5.99 20.15
C ALA A 21 2.89 -5.25 20.56
N GLY A 22 3.84 -5.98 21.17
CA GLY A 22 5.16 -5.44 21.50
C GLY A 22 5.99 -5.02 20.27
N LEU A 23 5.84 -5.73 19.14
CA LEU A 23 6.47 -5.37 17.88
C LEU A 23 5.82 -4.12 17.28
N TYR A 24 4.50 -4.03 17.28
CA TYR A 24 3.77 -2.84 16.81
C TYR A 24 4.16 -1.58 17.59
N ARG A 25 4.26 -1.67 18.92
CA ARG A 25 4.72 -0.53 19.75
C ARG A 25 6.16 -0.11 19.47
N ARG A 26 7.01 -1.02 19.04
CA ARG A 26 8.42 -0.74 18.73
C ARG A 26 8.65 -0.22 17.33
N HIS A 27 7.89 -0.73 16.37
CA HIS A 27 8.15 -0.55 14.94
C HIS A 27 7.02 0.17 14.19
N GLY A 28 5.94 0.53 14.89
CA GLY A 28 4.71 1.03 14.30
C GLY A 28 3.73 -0.08 13.92
N LEU A 29 2.45 0.23 13.95
CA LEU A 29 1.38 -0.62 13.43
C LEU A 29 1.29 -0.39 11.92
N TRP A 30 1.57 -1.44 11.15
CA TRP A 30 1.46 -1.41 9.70
C TRP A 30 0.16 -2.08 9.26
N VAL A 31 -0.58 -1.39 8.39
CA VAL A 31 -1.75 -1.94 7.70
C VAL A 31 -1.54 -1.90 6.20
N SER A 32 -2.14 -2.86 5.52
CA SER A 32 -2.09 -2.93 4.05
C SER A 32 -3.49 -3.21 3.52
N THR A 33 -3.91 -2.47 2.47
CA THR A 33 -5.12 -2.76 1.72
C THR A 33 -4.84 -2.89 0.23
N GLN A 34 -5.73 -3.55 -0.51
CA GLN A 34 -5.66 -3.69 -1.95
C GLN A 34 -7.03 -3.42 -2.57
N LYS A 35 -7.07 -2.47 -3.50
CA LYS A 35 -8.24 -2.25 -4.37
C LYS A 35 -7.95 -2.72 -5.78
N ALA A 36 -8.86 -3.49 -6.37
CA ALA A 36 -8.78 -3.94 -7.75
C ALA A 36 -9.90 -3.27 -8.58
N LEU A 37 -9.50 -2.50 -9.59
CA LEU A 37 -10.39 -1.81 -10.50
C LEU A 37 -10.47 -2.61 -11.81
N VAL A 38 -11.59 -3.28 -12.04
CA VAL A 38 -11.77 -4.16 -13.20
C VAL A 38 -12.45 -3.38 -14.32
N ARG A 39 -11.91 -3.46 -15.54
CA ARG A 39 -12.46 -2.92 -16.78
C ARG A 39 -12.43 -4.00 -17.85
N PRO A 40 -13.54 -4.72 -18.10
CA PRO A 40 -13.56 -5.85 -19.02
C PRO A 40 -13.30 -5.43 -20.49
N GLY A 41 -12.68 -6.33 -21.26
CA GLY A 41 -12.46 -6.19 -22.69
C GLY A 41 -11.25 -5.33 -23.07
N ASP A 42 -11.03 -5.19 -24.38
CA ASP A 42 -9.89 -4.46 -24.93
C ASP A 42 -9.97 -2.96 -24.66
N GLU A 43 -11.17 -2.40 -24.63
CA GLU A 43 -11.41 -0.99 -24.24
C GLU A 43 -10.97 -0.76 -22.81
N GLY A 44 -11.29 -1.68 -21.88
CA GLY A 44 -10.86 -1.58 -20.50
C GLY A 44 -9.35 -1.68 -20.32
N LEU A 45 -8.65 -2.47 -21.12
CA LEU A 45 -7.19 -2.49 -21.16
C LEU A 45 -6.62 -1.14 -21.61
N ALA A 46 -7.24 -0.53 -22.64
CA ALA A 46 -6.83 0.78 -23.13
C ALA A 46 -7.07 1.90 -22.08
N GLU A 47 -8.20 1.86 -21.36
CA GLU A 47 -8.49 2.78 -20.26
C GLU A 47 -7.44 2.68 -19.15
N ILE A 48 -7.10 1.47 -18.73
CA ILE A 48 -6.08 1.25 -17.69
C ILE A 48 -4.71 1.75 -18.15
N ALA A 49 -4.34 1.48 -19.42
CA ALA A 49 -3.08 1.99 -19.97
C ALA A 49 -3.06 3.51 -20.00
N ALA A 50 -4.14 4.15 -20.45
CA ALA A 50 -4.27 5.61 -20.48
C ALA A 50 -4.19 6.23 -19.08
N ALA A 51 -4.83 5.63 -18.08
CA ALA A 51 -4.76 6.05 -16.68
C ALA A 51 -3.33 5.99 -16.14
N MET A 52 -2.59 4.93 -16.44
CA MET A 52 -1.18 4.81 -16.05
C MET A 52 -0.26 5.81 -16.75
N GLU A 53 -0.56 6.18 -18.02
CA GLU A 53 0.18 7.24 -18.72
C GLU A 53 -0.16 8.64 -18.17
N ALA A 54 -1.42 8.88 -17.80
CA ALA A 54 -1.83 10.15 -17.20
C ALA A 54 -1.07 10.48 -15.90
N LEU A 55 -0.62 9.46 -15.16
CA LEU A 55 0.23 9.64 -13.97
C LEU A 55 1.64 10.19 -14.29
N ARG A 56 2.07 10.23 -15.56
CA ARG A 56 3.31 10.91 -15.97
C ARG A 56 3.14 12.42 -16.10
N ASP A 57 1.95 12.83 -16.50
CA ASP A 57 1.66 14.22 -16.80
C ASP A 57 1.10 14.97 -15.58
N SER A 58 0.40 14.26 -14.72
CA SER A 58 -0.25 14.82 -13.53
C SER A 58 -0.22 13.85 -12.37
N LEU A 59 0.28 14.33 -11.23
CA LEU A 59 0.35 13.57 -9.98
C LEU A 59 -0.56 14.20 -8.92
N PRO A 60 -1.26 13.40 -8.12
CA PRO A 60 -2.04 13.93 -7.01
C PRO A 60 -1.10 14.55 -5.95
N ALA A 61 -1.42 15.75 -5.48
CA ALA A 61 -0.70 16.38 -4.38
C ALA A 61 -1.05 15.78 -3.01
N THR A 62 -2.27 15.23 -2.91
CA THR A 62 -2.78 14.55 -1.72
C THR A 62 -3.56 13.32 -2.14
N LEU A 63 -3.62 12.30 -1.29
CA LEU A 63 -4.48 11.12 -1.43
C LEU A 63 -5.16 10.84 -0.08
N GLY A 64 -6.49 10.79 -0.07
CA GLY A 64 -7.27 10.64 1.16
C GLY A 64 -6.94 11.70 2.22
N GLY A 65 -6.56 12.92 1.79
CA GLY A 65 -6.15 14.02 2.67
C GLY A 65 -4.69 13.94 3.16
N VAL A 66 -3.93 12.89 2.81
CA VAL A 66 -2.51 12.76 3.16
C VAL A 66 -1.64 13.31 2.03
N VAL A 67 -0.61 14.08 2.38
CA VAL A 67 0.31 14.71 1.41
C VAL A 67 1.15 13.65 0.71
N VAL A 68 1.29 13.77 -0.62
CA VAL A 68 2.23 13.00 -1.42
C VAL A 68 3.57 13.74 -1.44
N GLU A 69 4.57 13.21 -0.76
CA GLU A 69 5.91 13.81 -0.64
C GLU A 69 6.81 13.53 -1.85
N GLY A 70 6.52 12.46 -2.58
CA GLY A 70 7.31 12.03 -3.73
C GLY A 70 6.65 10.91 -4.50
N THR A 71 7.20 10.67 -5.71
CA THR A 71 6.69 9.62 -6.59
C THR A 71 7.87 8.93 -7.28
N THR A 72 7.78 7.61 -7.42
CA THR A 72 8.72 6.81 -8.20
C THR A 72 7.97 6.08 -9.32
N ASP A 73 8.33 6.38 -10.57
CA ASP A 73 7.86 5.62 -11.73
C ASP A 73 8.87 4.52 -12.07
N TYR A 74 8.49 3.26 -11.86
CA TYR A 74 9.37 2.12 -12.08
C TYR A 74 9.56 1.75 -13.56
N ARG A 75 8.91 2.43 -14.49
CA ARG A 75 9.19 2.35 -15.92
C ARG A 75 10.53 3.00 -16.26
N ASP A 76 10.92 4.03 -15.50
CA ASP A 76 12.15 4.79 -15.67
C ASP A 76 13.28 4.24 -14.79
N GLY A 77 14.54 4.53 -15.13
CA GLY A 77 15.73 4.17 -14.33
C GLY A 77 16.03 2.66 -14.26
N ALA A 78 15.48 1.85 -15.18
CA ALA A 78 15.73 0.41 -15.20
C ALA A 78 17.22 0.08 -15.44
N GLU A 79 17.93 0.95 -16.14
CA GLU A 79 19.36 0.80 -16.51
C GLU A 79 20.32 0.91 -15.32
N VAL A 80 19.91 1.60 -14.26
CA VAL A 80 20.71 1.76 -13.03
C VAL A 80 20.31 0.79 -11.91
N ARG A 81 19.25 0.00 -12.14
CA ARG A 81 18.78 -1.01 -11.20
C ARG A 81 19.42 -2.38 -11.49
N PRO A 82 19.45 -3.30 -10.51
CA PRO A 82 19.86 -4.67 -10.76
C PRO A 82 19.05 -5.29 -11.91
N ARG A 83 19.66 -6.09 -12.77
CA ARG A 83 19.05 -6.65 -14.00
C ARG A 83 17.72 -7.40 -13.79
N TRP A 84 17.46 -7.87 -12.59
CA TRP A 84 16.20 -8.55 -12.22
C TRP A 84 15.07 -7.58 -11.84
N LEU A 85 15.37 -6.28 -11.72
CA LEU A 85 14.44 -5.19 -11.51
C LEU A 85 14.34 -4.33 -12.77
N GLY A 86 13.96 -4.93 -13.89
CA GLY A 86 13.73 -4.22 -15.16
C GLY A 86 12.60 -3.19 -15.06
N ALA A 87 12.32 -2.51 -16.17
CA ALA A 87 11.21 -1.57 -16.26
C ALA A 87 9.87 -2.28 -15.96
N GLN A 88 9.07 -1.69 -15.10
CA GLN A 88 7.75 -2.20 -14.71
C GLN A 88 6.72 -1.08 -14.79
N ALA A 89 5.52 -1.39 -15.28
CA ALA A 89 4.38 -0.49 -15.24
C ALA A 89 3.86 -0.39 -13.79
N LEU A 90 4.59 0.33 -12.94
CA LEU A 90 4.34 0.52 -11.53
C LEU A 90 4.69 1.96 -11.17
N VAL A 91 3.77 2.63 -10.50
CA VAL A 91 4.00 3.96 -9.90
C VAL A 91 3.81 3.83 -8.39
N GLU A 92 4.78 4.32 -7.64
CA GLU A 92 4.76 4.37 -6.17
C GLU A 92 4.71 5.83 -5.74
N PHE A 93 3.76 6.14 -4.85
CA PHE A 93 3.62 7.43 -4.18
C PHE A 93 4.09 7.28 -2.74
N HIS A 94 4.97 8.16 -2.32
CA HIS A 94 5.46 8.24 -0.94
C HIS A 94 4.57 9.22 -0.19
N LEU A 95 3.97 8.77 0.89
CA LEU A 95 3.06 9.58 1.71
C LEU A 95 3.77 10.17 2.92
N GLU A 96 3.32 11.35 3.32
CA GLU A 96 3.69 11.92 4.61
C GLU A 96 3.41 10.91 5.74
N GLY A 97 4.34 10.80 6.69
CA GLY A 97 4.27 9.81 7.77
C GLY A 97 4.80 8.41 7.41
N GLY A 98 5.41 8.24 6.22
CA GLY A 98 6.13 7.02 5.83
C GLY A 98 5.25 5.94 5.19
N GLY A 99 3.97 6.22 4.92
CA GLY A 99 3.10 5.34 4.14
C GLY A 99 3.44 5.37 2.64
N ARG A 100 2.85 4.45 1.87
CA ARG A 100 2.99 4.42 0.42
C ARG A 100 1.75 3.90 -0.29
N VAL A 101 1.59 4.32 -1.54
CA VAL A 101 0.58 3.80 -2.46
C VAL A 101 1.27 3.28 -3.71
N LEU A 102 0.86 2.12 -4.20
CA LEU A 102 1.38 1.56 -5.44
C LEU A 102 0.22 1.34 -6.42
N ALA A 103 0.38 1.85 -7.64
CA ALA A 103 -0.56 1.61 -8.74
C ALA A 103 0.13 0.77 -9.81
N ARG A 104 -0.49 -0.36 -10.20
CA ARG A 104 0.04 -1.21 -11.26
C ARG A 104 -1.06 -1.95 -12.02
N PRO A 105 -0.99 -2.04 -13.35
CA PRO A 105 -1.88 -2.91 -14.12
C PRO A 105 -1.57 -4.39 -13.83
N SER A 106 -2.57 -5.24 -13.93
CA SER A 106 -2.37 -6.70 -13.93
C SER A 106 -1.75 -7.13 -15.26
N GLY A 107 -0.79 -8.05 -15.20
CA GLY A 107 -0.17 -8.59 -16.43
C GLY A 107 -1.05 -9.57 -17.21
N THR A 108 -2.14 -10.08 -16.63
CA THR A 108 -2.95 -11.16 -17.20
C THR A 108 -4.44 -10.86 -17.29
N GLU A 109 -4.89 -9.79 -16.63
CA GLU A 109 -6.32 -9.46 -16.54
C GLU A 109 -6.52 -7.96 -16.73
N PRO A 110 -7.66 -7.53 -17.30
CA PRO A 110 -7.96 -6.11 -17.51
C PRO A 110 -8.36 -5.45 -16.20
N LYS A 111 -7.39 -5.28 -15.31
CA LYS A 111 -7.56 -4.62 -14.02
C LYS A 111 -6.35 -3.81 -13.60
N LEU A 112 -6.60 -2.68 -12.96
CA LEU A 112 -5.63 -1.89 -12.23
C LEU A 112 -5.68 -2.28 -10.75
N LYS A 113 -4.54 -2.48 -10.13
CA LYS A 113 -4.41 -2.76 -8.70
C LYS A 113 -3.78 -1.55 -8.01
N ILE A 114 -4.42 -1.14 -6.93
CA ILE A 114 -3.92 -0.12 -6.01
C ILE A 114 -3.63 -0.81 -4.69
N TYR A 115 -2.41 -0.68 -4.18
CA TYR A 115 -2.02 -1.14 -2.86
C TYR A 115 -1.72 0.07 -2.01
N VAL A 116 -2.14 0.05 -0.76
CA VAL A 116 -1.84 1.10 0.21
C VAL A 116 -1.25 0.45 1.45
N ASP A 117 -0.07 0.89 1.83
CA ASP A 117 0.58 0.52 3.07
C ASP A 117 0.68 1.78 3.95
N LEU A 118 0.10 1.75 5.14
CA LEU A 118 0.17 2.84 6.12
C LEU A 118 0.83 2.38 7.41
N MET A 119 1.46 3.32 8.09
CA MET A 119 2.05 3.11 9.41
C MET A 119 1.45 4.08 10.42
N GLY A 120 0.99 3.56 11.56
CA GLY A 120 0.57 4.34 12.72
C GLY A 120 1.47 4.12 13.92
N ALA A 121 1.65 5.15 14.72
CA ALA A 121 2.27 5.01 16.03
C ALA A 121 1.27 4.39 17.01
N ILE A 122 1.75 3.52 17.90
CA ILE A 122 0.96 2.84 18.93
C ILE A 122 1.65 2.98 20.27
N ASP A 123 0.94 3.51 21.26
CA ASP A 123 1.44 3.65 22.62
C ASP A 123 1.00 2.52 23.55
N VAL A 124 1.58 2.50 24.74
CA VAL A 124 1.20 1.52 25.78
C VAL A 124 -0.18 1.89 26.32
N GLY A 125 -1.11 0.94 26.17
CA GLY A 125 -2.49 1.12 26.60
C GLY A 125 -3.48 1.39 25.47
N ASP A 126 -2.98 1.64 24.26
CA ASP A 126 -3.85 1.77 23.09
C ASP A 126 -4.55 0.46 22.76
N ASP A 127 -5.79 0.57 22.31
CA ASP A 127 -6.55 -0.52 21.73
C ASP A 127 -6.07 -0.76 20.29
N LEU A 128 -5.36 -1.87 20.09
CA LEU A 128 -4.77 -2.21 18.80
C LEU A 128 -5.82 -2.44 17.73
N ASP A 129 -6.93 -3.09 18.07
CA ASP A 129 -7.99 -3.40 17.10
C ASP A 129 -8.67 -2.10 16.63
N ALA A 130 -8.90 -1.16 17.55
CA ALA A 130 -9.46 0.15 17.22
C ALA A 130 -8.47 0.97 16.36
N ALA A 131 -7.17 0.96 16.69
CA ALA A 131 -6.15 1.67 15.92
C ALA A 131 -5.97 1.08 14.52
N GLU A 132 -5.99 -0.25 14.38
CA GLU A 132 -5.94 -0.94 13.09
C GLU A 132 -7.14 -0.59 12.23
N ALA A 133 -8.35 -0.58 12.80
CA ALA A 133 -9.58 -0.24 12.07
C ALA A 133 -9.53 1.20 11.51
N VAL A 134 -9.04 2.16 12.28
CA VAL A 134 -8.88 3.56 11.84
C VAL A 134 -7.88 3.67 10.69
N LEU A 135 -6.73 2.98 10.78
CA LEU A 135 -5.72 2.99 9.73
C LEU A 135 -6.21 2.30 8.45
N LEU A 136 -6.98 1.22 8.57
CA LEU A 136 -7.57 0.53 7.42
C LEU A 136 -8.61 1.42 6.72
N GLU A 137 -9.47 2.11 7.47
CA GLU A 137 -10.43 3.07 6.90
C GLU A 137 -9.69 4.20 6.13
N GLN A 138 -8.61 4.72 6.70
CA GLN A 138 -7.77 5.71 6.03
C GLN A 138 -7.11 5.14 4.78
N ALA A 139 -6.59 3.91 4.82
CA ALA A 139 -5.98 3.26 3.67
C ALA A 139 -6.99 3.04 2.54
N ASP A 140 -8.22 2.64 2.85
CA ASP A 140 -9.29 2.48 1.87
C ASP A 140 -9.69 3.84 1.27
N ALA A 141 -9.80 4.90 2.06
CA ALA A 141 -10.07 6.25 1.56
C ALA A 141 -8.99 6.75 0.60
N ILE A 142 -7.71 6.46 0.88
CA ILE A 142 -6.58 6.76 0.00
C ILE A 142 -6.69 5.99 -1.33
N ALA A 143 -7.02 4.69 -1.27
CA ALA A 143 -7.19 3.88 -2.47
C ALA A 143 -8.36 4.38 -3.33
N ASP A 144 -9.46 4.80 -2.70
CA ASP A 144 -10.64 5.35 -3.36
C ASP A 144 -10.33 6.70 -4.02
N ASP A 145 -9.53 7.54 -3.36
CA ASP A 145 -9.15 8.84 -3.88
C ASP A 145 -8.25 8.70 -5.11
N LEU A 146 -7.27 7.80 -5.08
CA LEU A 146 -6.45 7.50 -6.25
C LEU A 146 -7.29 6.89 -7.39
N ALA A 147 -8.25 6.01 -7.08
CA ALA A 147 -9.15 5.47 -8.09
C ALA A 147 -9.95 6.58 -8.80
N ARG A 148 -10.51 7.53 -8.03
CA ARG A 148 -11.22 8.70 -8.59
C ARG A 148 -10.31 9.62 -9.39
N PHE A 149 -9.10 9.89 -8.91
CA PHE A 149 -8.10 10.68 -9.63
C PHE A 149 -7.79 10.08 -11.00
N LEU A 150 -7.77 8.75 -11.10
CA LEU A 150 -7.54 8.00 -12.34
C LEU A 150 -8.80 7.82 -13.21
N GLY A 151 -9.96 8.36 -12.80
CA GLY A 151 -11.22 8.26 -13.53
C GLY A 151 -11.97 6.94 -13.36
N PHE A 152 -11.64 6.18 -12.31
CA PHE A 152 -12.36 4.96 -11.96
C PHE A 152 -13.33 5.25 -10.81
N GLU A 153 -14.62 5.29 -11.08
CA GLU A 153 -15.70 5.35 -10.09
C GLU A 153 -16.20 3.94 -9.73
#